data_2441c7bea1a42f35a108c0426090f79f
#
_entry.id   2441c7bea1a42f35a108c0426090f79f
#
_cell.length_a   1.000
_cell.length_b   1.000
_cell.length_c   1.000
_cell.angle_alpha   90.00
_cell.angle_beta   90.00
_cell.angle_gamma   90.00
#
_symmetry.space_group_name_H-M   'P 1'
#
loop_
_entity.id
_entity.type
_entity.pdbx_description
1 polymer ?
#
loop_
_entity_poly.entity_id
_entity_poly.type
_entity_poly.pdbx_seq_one_letter_code
_entity_poly.pdbx_strand_id
1 'polypeptide(L)'
;LYNAAYMKLFVFDTETTGFVEREGPLEVQPYIVQFSGILLELQEDKTLKEIDRIDAFVKPPISIPFGASQVHGIYDKDVIDKKPIQDQMDTFLAYLNGADIVVGHNIEYDESVMNYELQRLGRKGDYNPQKTLCTMKSCVDFCALP
;
A
#
# COMPACT_ATOMS: atom_id res chain seq x y z
N LEU A 1 24.27 12.30 -13.35
CA LEU A 1 23.40 12.16 -14.53
C LEU A 1 22.36 11.10 -14.21
N TYR A 2 21.17 11.54 -13.82
CA TYR A 2 20.02 10.67 -13.63
C TYR A 2 19.66 10.08 -14.99
N ASN A 3 19.87 8.79 -15.15
CA ASN A 3 19.45 8.09 -16.35
C ASN A 3 17.94 7.80 -16.19
N ALA A 4 17.07 8.67 -16.68
CA ALA A 4 15.62 8.54 -16.61
C ALA A 4 15.11 7.21 -17.21
N ALA A 5 15.93 6.52 -18.00
CA ALA A 5 15.64 5.24 -18.62
C ALA A 5 15.48 4.06 -17.65
N TYR A 6 15.74 4.23 -16.35
CA TYR A 6 15.65 3.16 -15.35
C TYR A 6 14.85 3.55 -14.11
N MET A 7 14.03 4.60 -14.23
CA MET A 7 13.16 5.03 -13.14
C MET A 7 12.12 3.94 -12.82
N LYS A 8 12.01 3.58 -11.54
CA LYS A 8 11.08 2.57 -11.05
C LYS A 8 9.92 3.21 -10.31
N LEU A 9 8.72 2.81 -10.69
CA LEU A 9 7.48 3.20 -10.06
C LEU A 9 6.85 1.98 -9.41
N PHE A 10 6.48 2.08 -8.14
CA PHE A 10 5.69 1.06 -7.47
C PHE A 10 4.27 1.55 -7.26
N VAL A 11 3.34 0.95 -7.99
CA VAL A 11 1.90 1.25 -7.89
C VAL A 11 1.29 0.24 -6.94
N PHE A 12 0.71 0.71 -5.82
CA PHE A 12 0.19 -0.19 -4.80
C PHE A 12 -1.16 0.24 -4.23
N ASP A 13 -1.80 -0.71 -3.60
CA ASP A 13 -3.08 -0.56 -2.92
C ASP A 13 -3.14 -1.53 -1.74
N THR A 14 -3.92 -1.19 -0.71
CA THR A 14 -4.16 -2.04 0.45
C THR A 14 -5.65 -2.28 0.67
N GLU A 15 -5.99 -3.48 1.11
CA GLU A 15 -7.30 -3.78 1.69
C GLU A 15 -7.16 -3.96 3.20
N THR A 16 -8.16 -3.53 3.95
CA THR A 16 -8.07 -3.41 5.40
C THR A 16 -9.33 -3.87 6.11
N THR A 17 -9.26 -3.96 7.44
CA THR A 17 -10.39 -4.29 8.30
C THR A 17 -11.40 -3.16 8.47
N GLY A 18 -11.14 -1.96 7.94
CA GLY A 18 -12.06 -0.83 8.08
C GLY A 18 -11.44 0.50 7.68
N PHE A 19 -12.08 1.59 8.06
CA PHE A 19 -11.63 2.94 7.76
C PHE A 19 -10.63 3.46 8.80
N VAL A 20 -9.81 4.42 8.39
CA VAL A 20 -8.93 5.16 9.29
C VAL A 20 -9.75 6.11 10.17
N GLU A 21 -9.57 6.01 11.47
CA GLU A 21 -10.14 6.89 12.49
C GLU A 21 -9.17 8.05 12.75
N ARG A 22 -9.32 9.17 12.06
CA ARG A 22 -8.33 10.28 12.03
C ARG A 22 -7.87 10.78 13.41
N GLU A 23 -8.77 10.82 14.39
CA GLU A 23 -8.50 11.28 15.75
C GLU A 23 -8.49 10.11 16.77
N GLY A 24 -8.61 8.89 16.27
CA GLY A 24 -8.67 7.70 17.11
C GLY A 24 -7.30 7.20 17.55
N PRO A 25 -7.22 6.53 18.70
CA PRO A 25 -5.99 5.90 19.15
C PRO A 25 -5.58 4.73 18.25
N LEU A 26 -4.36 4.23 18.43
CA LEU A 26 -3.78 3.17 17.58
C LEU A 26 -4.62 1.88 17.61
N GLU A 27 -5.27 1.60 18.71
CA GLU A 27 -6.05 0.37 18.96
C GLU A 27 -7.30 0.28 18.06
N VAL A 28 -7.86 1.42 17.63
CA VAL A 28 -9.04 1.44 16.75
C VAL A 28 -8.69 1.56 15.27
N GLN A 29 -7.42 1.76 14.94
CA GLN A 29 -7.01 1.90 13.55
C GLN A 29 -7.09 0.55 12.80
N PRO A 30 -7.38 0.58 11.49
CA PRO A 30 -7.54 -0.64 10.72
C PRO A 30 -6.24 -1.44 10.61
N TYR A 31 -6.38 -2.73 10.29
CA TYR A 31 -5.29 -3.66 10.00
C TYR A 31 -5.30 -3.99 8.51
N ILE A 32 -4.11 -4.20 7.93
CA ILE A 32 -3.98 -4.65 6.55
C ILE A 32 -4.42 -6.12 6.44
N VAL A 33 -5.23 -6.44 5.43
CA VAL A 33 -5.61 -7.82 5.06
C VAL A 33 -5.08 -8.22 3.68
N GLN A 34 -4.76 -7.25 2.82
CA GLN A 34 -4.09 -7.47 1.55
C GLN A 34 -3.18 -6.30 1.21
N PHE A 35 -2.01 -6.62 0.67
CA PHE A 35 -1.07 -5.68 0.09
C PHE A 35 -0.80 -6.11 -1.35
N SER A 36 -1.14 -5.26 -2.30
CA SER A 36 -0.97 -5.54 -3.73
C SER A 36 -0.18 -4.43 -4.40
N GLY A 37 0.71 -4.78 -5.31
CA GLY A 37 1.46 -3.78 -6.06
C GLY A 37 2.13 -4.33 -7.30
N ILE A 38 2.42 -3.40 -8.21
CA ILE A 38 3.13 -3.66 -9.46
C ILE A 38 4.33 -2.73 -9.52
N LEU A 39 5.51 -3.30 -9.74
CA LEU A 39 6.73 -2.55 -9.97
C LEU A 39 6.92 -2.36 -11.47
N LEU A 40 6.92 -1.10 -11.89
CA LEU A 40 7.08 -0.67 -13.28
C LEU A 40 8.44 0.00 -13.47
N GLU A 41 9.04 -0.19 -14.63
CA GLU A 41 10.24 0.50 -15.05
C GLU A 41 9.95 1.38 -16.27
N LEU A 42 10.31 2.66 -16.19
CA LEU A 42 10.20 3.58 -17.30
C LEU A 42 11.31 3.28 -18.32
N GLN A 43 10.90 2.96 -19.55
CA GLN A 43 11.81 2.65 -20.66
C GLN A 43 12.25 3.92 -21.39
N GLU A 44 13.29 3.80 -22.22
CA GLU A 44 13.80 4.92 -23.03
C GLU A 44 12.75 5.48 -24.00
N ASP A 45 11.89 4.63 -24.53
CA ASP A 45 10.79 5.00 -25.44
C ASP A 45 9.57 5.61 -24.71
N LYS A 46 9.69 5.90 -23.40
CA LYS A 46 8.63 6.45 -22.55
C LYS A 46 7.50 5.48 -22.21
N THR A 47 7.62 4.20 -22.55
CA THR A 47 6.67 3.17 -22.09
C THR A 47 7.04 2.68 -20.69
N LEU A 48 6.06 2.07 -20.01
CA LEU A 48 6.23 1.42 -18.71
C LEU A 48 6.23 -0.09 -18.89
N LYS A 49 7.25 -0.75 -18.35
CA LYS A 49 7.37 -2.21 -18.34
C LYS A 49 7.15 -2.75 -16.95
N GLU A 50 6.25 -3.70 -16.79
CA GLU A 50 6.12 -4.45 -15.54
C GLU A 50 7.34 -5.35 -15.36
N ILE A 51 8.08 -5.15 -14.25
CA ILE A 51 9.28 -5.93 -13.93
C ILE A 51 9.10 -6.82 -12.70
N ASP A 52 8.11 -6.53 -11.85
CA ASP A 52 7.80 -7.35 -10.69
C ASP A 52 6.37 -7.08 -10.23
N ARG A 53 5.83 -7.97 -9.39
CA ARG A 53 4.48 -7.89 -8.85
C ARG A 53 4.43 -8.56 -7.49
N ILE A 54 3.64 -7.99 -6.58
CA ILE A 54 3.28 -8.60 -5.31
C ILE A 54 1.77 -8.57 -5.12
N ASP A 55 1.22 -9.67 -4.62
CA ASP A 55 -0.16 -9.76 -4.17
C ASP A 55 -0.19 -10.69 -2.95
N ALA A 56 -0.27 -10.10 -1.76
CA ALA A 56 -0.09 -10.81 -0.51
C ALA A 56 -1.27 -10.60 0.43
N PHE A 57 -1.94 -11.68 0.80
CA PHE A 57 -2.86 -11.67 1.93
C PHE A 57 -2.09 -11.61 3.24
N VAL A 58 -2.65 -10.90 4.21
CA VAL A 58 -2.12 -10.73 5.56
C VAL A 58 -3.17 -11.20 6.55
N LYS A 59 -2.78 -12.05 7.49
CA LYS A 59 -3.65 -12.45 8.59
C LYS A 59 -3.71 -11.32 9.63
N PRO A 60 -4.85 -10.64 9.79
CA PRO A 60 -4.98 -9.63 10.84
C PRO A 60 -5.13 -10.30 12.22
N PRO A 61 -4.84 -9.59 13.33
CA PRO A 61 -5.00 -10.13 14.68
C PRO A 61 -6.46 -10.17 15.17
N ILE A 62 -7.39 -9.68 14.36
CA ILE A 62 -8.83 -9.65 14.64
C ILE A 62 -9.61 -10.29 13.49
N SER A 63 -10.85 -10.72 13.73
CA SER A 63 -11.76 -11.08 12.64
C SER A 63 -12.06 -9.87 11.76
N ILE A 64 -12.13 -10.11 10.45
CA ILE A 64 -12.44 -9.06 9.48
C ILE A 64 -13.92 -8.68 9.66
N PRO A 65 -14.25 -7.41 9.96
CA PRO A 65 -15.64 -6.98 10.05
C PRO A 65 -16.41 -7.27 8.77
N PHE A 66 -17.64 -7.74 8.89
CA PHE A 66 -18.47 -8.13 7.74
C PHE A 66 -18.63 -7.01 6.71
N GLY A 67 -18.77 -5.76 7.17
CA GLY A 67 -18.85 -4.59 6.27
C GLY A 67 -17.58 -4.40 5.42
N ALA A 68 -16.40 -4.64 5.98
CA ALA A 68 -15.16 -4.60 5.22
C ALA A 68 -15.09 -5.74 4.19
N SER A 69 -15.42 -6.96 4.60
CA SER A 69 -15.47 -8.12 3.70
C SER A 69 -16.45 -7.92 2.54
N GLN A 70 -17.58 -7.26 2.76
CA GLN A 70 -18.50 -6.94 1.66
C GLN A 70 -17.92 -5.96 0.63
N VAL A 71 -17.00 -5.09 1.03
CA VAL A 71 -16.35 -4.12 0.13
C VAL A 71 -15.27 -4.80 -0.72
N HIS A 72 -14.33 -5.52 -0.10
CA HIS A 72 -13.15 -6.08 -0.80
C HIS A 72 -13.24 -7.57 -1.09
N GLY A 73 -14.25 -8.28 -0.57
CA GLY A 73 -14.46 -9.70 -0.85
C GLY A 73 -13.53 -10.66 -0.11
N ILE A 74 -12.71 -10.18 0.84
CA ILE A 74 -11.79 -10.99 1.64
C ILE A 74 -12.46 -11.32 2.97
N TYR A 75 -12.48 -12.59 3.33
CA TYR A 75 -13.09 -13.11 4.56
C TYR A 75 -12.05 -13.82 5.44
N ASP A 76 -12.36 -14.05 6.69
CA ASP A 76 -11.45 -14.71 7.64
C ASP A 76 -10.89 -16.04 7.10
N LYS A 77 -11.71 -16.81 6.37
CA LYS A 77 -11.29 -18.07 5.74
C LYS A 77 -10.15 -17.91 4.71
N ASP A 78 -10.06 -16.73 4.08
CA ASP A 78 -9.08 -16.45 3.04
C ASP A 78 -7.70 -16.08 3.62
N VAL A 79 -7.67 -15.64 4.87
CA VAL A 79 -6.46 -15.14 5.53
C VAL A 79 -6.01 -15.97 6.73
N ILE A 80 -6.81 -16.95 7.18
CA ILE A 80 -6.56 -17.72 8.41
C ILE A 80 -5.21 -18.47 8.39
N ASP A 81 -4.77 -18.93 7.23
CA ASP A 81 -3.52 -19.65 7.00
C ASP A 81 -2.38 -18.76 6.49
N LYS A 82 -2.61 -17.45 6.40
CA LYS A 82 -1.62 -16.51 5.88
C LYS A 82 -0.69 -15.99 6.97
N LYS A 83 0.45 -15.48 6.55
CA LYS A 83 1.43 -14.87 7.45
C LYS A 83 0.89 -13.55 8.02
N PRO A 84 1.14 -13.26 9.29
CA PRO A 84 0.80 -11.96 9.88
C PRO A 84 1.73 -10.86 9.36
N ILE A 85 1.39 -9.61 9.64
CA ILE A 85 2.09 -8.43 9.12
C ILE A 85 3.57 -8.40 9.48
N GLN A 86 3.94 -8.82 10.69
CA GLN A 86 5.34 -8.81 11.15
C GLN A 86 6.26 -9.68 10.29
N ASP A 87 5.73 -10.74 9.69
CA ASP A 87 6.49 -11.67 8.85
C ASP A 87 6.59 -11.19 7.38
N GLN A 88 5.84 -10.15 7.00
CA GLN A 88 5.74 -9.66 5.63
C GLN A 88 6.20 -8.20 5.47
N MET A 89 6.30 -7.46 6.57
CA MET A 89 6.56 -6.01 6.55
C MET A 89 7.87 -5.67 5.82
N ASP A 90 8.95 -6.43 6.03
CA ASP A 90 10.22 -6.15 5.37
C ASP A 90 10.12 -6.27 3.84
N THR A 91 9.35 -7.24 3.35
CA THR A 91 9.08 -7.39 1.92
C THR A 91 8.29 -6.20 1.38
N PHE A 92 7.26 -5.73 2.08
CA PHE A 92 6.47 -4.58 1.66
C PHE A 92 7.31 -3.30 1.62
N LEU A 93 8.12 -3.08 2.67
CA LEU A 93 9.03 -1.93 2.72
C LEU A 93 10.10 -1.96 1.64
N ALA A 94 10.57 -3.13 1.25
CA ALA A 94 11.54 -3.25 0.15
C ALA A 94 10.98 -2.69 -1.16
N TYR A 95 9.71 -2.95 -1.49
CA TYR A 95 9.04 -2.34 -2.64
C TYR A 95 8.84 -0.84 -2.46
N LEU A 96 8.28 -0.43 -1.33
CA LEU A 96 7.88 0.96 -1.07
C LEU A 96 9.09 1.91 -0.99
N ASN A 97 10.12 1.52 -0.27
CA ASN A 97 11.31 2.35 -0.07
C ASN A 97 12.33 2.18 -1.20
N GLY A 98 12.28 1.09 -1.95
CA GLY A 98 13.20 0.79 -3.05
C GLY A 98 12.82 1.41 -4.39
N ALA A 99 11.56 1.80 -4.58
CA ALA A 99 11.11 2.47 -5.79
C ALA A 99 11.52 3.95 -5.80
N ASP A 100 11.70 4.52 -6.99
CA ASP A 100 11.94 5.97 -7.14
C ASP A 100 10.69 6.78 -6.86
N ILE A 101 9.53 6.25 -7.27
CA ILE A 101 8.21 6.86 -7.02
C ILE A 101 7.25 5.77 -6.56
N VAL A 102 6.57 6.02 -5.45
CA VAL A 102 5.43 5.21 -4.98
C VAL A 102 4.14 5.88 -5.43
N VAL A 103 3.28 5.12 -6.08
CA VAL A 103 2.02 5.61 -6.68
C VAL A 103 0.83 4.90 -6.03
N GLY A 104 -0.17 5.67 -5.66
CA GLY A 104 -1.44 5.12 -5.14
C GLY A 104 -2.62 6.02 -5.47
N HIS A 105 -3.82 5.44 -5.46
CA HIS A 105 -5.06 6.19 -5.57
C HIS A 105 -5.58 6.54 -4.18
N ASN A 106 -5.66 7.83 -3.84
CA ASN A 106 -5.86 8.27 -2.45
C ASN A 106 -4.75 7.73 -1.51
N ILE A 107 -3.51 7.88 -1.94
CA ILE A 107 -2.33 7.27 -1.30
C ILE A 107 -2.20 7.59 0.20
N GLU A 108 -2.75 8.72 0.67
CA GLU A 108 -2.72 9.09 2.09
C GLU A 108 -3.38 8.05 2.98
N TYR A 109 -4.41 7.36 2.48
CA TYR A 109 -5.05 6.27 3.20
C TYR A 109 -4.07 5.09 3.39
N ASP A 110 -3.48 4.62 2.30
CA ASP A 110 -2.56 3.48 2.33
C ASP A 110 -1.29 3.78 3.14
N GLU A 111 -0.77 4.99 3.03
CA GLU A 111 0.35 5.46 3.85
C GLU A 111 0.00 5.49 5.34
N SER A 112 -1.19 5.94 5.69
CA SER A 112 -1.68 5.96 7.08
C SER A 112 -1.77 4.55 7.64
N VAL A 113 -2.33 3.62 6.90
CA VAL A 113 -2.48 2.22 7.30
C VAL A 113 -1.10 1.56 7.48
N MET A 114 -0.17 1.77 6.54
CA MET A 114 1.21 1.29 6.67
C MET A 114 1.89 1.83 7.93
N ASN A 115 1.72 3.12 8.20
CA ASN A 115 2.30 3.74 9.40
C ASN A 115 1.69 3.21 10.70
N TYR A 116 0.39 2.91 10.75
CA TYR A 116 -0.22 2.27 11.93
C TYR A 116 0.32 0.87 12.17
N GLU A 117 0.47 0.07 11.13
CA GLU A 117 1.08 -1.25 11.26
C GLU A 117 2.53 -1.17 11.76
N LEU A 118 3.30 -0.22 11.24
CA LEU A 118 4.68 0.02 11.71
C LEU A 118 4.74 0.51 13.16
N GLN A 119 3.80 1.36 13.59
CA GLN A 119 3.72 1.78 14.99
C GLN A 119 3.46 0.60 15.92
N ARG A 120 2.56 -0.32 15.53
CA ARG A 120 2.27 -1.55 16.32
C ARG A 120 3.49 -2.46 16.43
N LEU A 121 4.35 -2.47 15.41
CA LEU A 121 5.60 -3.23 15.40
C LEU A 121 6.78 -2.52 16.09
N GLY A 122 6.59 -1.30 16.61
CA GLY A 122 7.67 -0.49 17.17
C GLY A 122 8.65 0.03 16.11
N ARG A 123 8.21 0.14 14.86
CA ARG A 123 9.02 0.48 13.69
C ARG A 123 8.59 1.78 13.01
N LYS A 124 8.10 2.72 13.79
CA LYS A 124 7.71 4.05 13.29
C LYS A 124 8.88 4.71 12.56
N GLY A 125 8.63 5.19 11.33
CA GLY A 125 9.63 5.85 10.48
C GLY A 125 10.30 4.92 9.47
N ASP A 126 10.05 3.61 9.50
CA ASP A 126 10.61 2.67 8.52
C ASP A 126 9.97 2.79 7.13
N TYR A 127 8.74 3.32 7.03
CA TYR A 127 8.16 3.75 5.77
C TYR A 127 8.76 5.10 5.37
N ASN A 128 9.63 5.09 4.39
CA ASN A 128 10.39 6.26 3.95
C ASN A 128 10.59 6.24 2.42
N PRO A 129 9.52 6.40 1.64
CA PRO A 129 9.61 6.43 0.19
C PRO A 129 10.38 7.67 -0.29
N GLN A 130 11.08 7.57 -1.41
CA GLN A 130 11.82 8.69 -1.99
C GLN A 130 10.88 9.79 -2.50
N LYS A 131 9.79 9.38 -3.17
CA LYS A 131 8.75 10.27 -3.70
C LYS A 131 7.43 9.52 -3.76
N THR A 132 6.33 10.24 -3.55
CA THR A 132 4.97 9.70 -3.68
C THR A 132 4.15 10.48 -4.71
N LEU A 133 3.22 9.79 -5.37
CA LEU A 133 2.27 10.37 -6.31
C LEU A 133 0.86 9.82 -6.02
N CYS A 134 -0.10 10.73 -5.82
CA CYS A 134 -1.49 10.39 -5.66
C CYS A 134 -2.24 10.56 -6.98
N THR A 135 -2.72 9.46 -7.58
CA THR A 135 -3.45 9.55 -8.86
C THR A 135 -4.81 10.22 -8.70
N MET A 136 -5.46 10.10 -7.56
CA MET A 136 -6.72 10.79 -7.30
C MET A 136 -6.55 12.31 -7.38
N LYS A 137 -5.53 12.88 -6.70
CA LYS A 137 -5.25 14.33 -6.73
C LYS A 137 -4.81 14.77 -8.13
N SER A 138 -3.94 14.01 -8.79
CA SER A 138 -3.46 14.33 -10.14
C SER A 138 -4.57 14.26 -11.18
N CYS A 139 -5.53 13.32 -11.06
CA CYS A 139 -6.67 13.22 -11.97
C CYS A 139 -7.65 14.39 -11.82
N VAL A 140 -7.85 14.93 -10.62
CA VAL A 140 -8.69 16.14 -10.42
C VAL A 140 -8.16 17.30 -11.25
N ASP A 141 -6.85 17.54 -11.21
CA ASP A 141 -6.21 18.61 -11.97
C ASP A 141 -6.23 18.36 -13.47
N PHE A 142 -5.99 17.11 -13.90
CA PHE A 142 -5.91 16.74 -15.31
C PHE A 142 -7.30 16.62 -15.97
N CYS A 143 -8.28 16.05 -15.29
CA CYS A 143 -9.61 15.81 -15.82
C CYS A 143 -10.58 16.97 -15.60
N ALA A 144 -10.17 18.01 -14.86
CA ALA A 144 -11.02 19.14 -14.44
C ALA A 144 -12.35 18.67 -13.82
N LEU A 145 -12.33 17.56 -13.12
CA LEU A 145 -13.47 17.02 -12.39
C LEU A 145 -13.72 17.82 -11.12
N PRO A 146 -14.98 18.13 -10.80
CA PRO A 146 -15.33 18.88 -9.58
C PRO A 146 -15.02 18.12 -8.30
#